data_c496f2a35f4fd2999a2a7891db9ae9e1
#
_entry.id   c496f2a35f4fd2999a2a7891db9ae9e1
#
_cell.length_a   1.000
_cell.length_b   1.000
_cell.length_c   1.000
_cell.angle_alpha   90.00
_cell.angle_beta   90.00
_cell.angle_gamma   90.00
#
_symmetry.space_group_name_H-M   'P 1'
#
loop_
_entity.id
_entity.type
_entity.pdbx_description
1 polymer ?
#
loop_
_entity_poly.entity_id
_entity_poly.type
_entity_poly.pdbx_seq_one_letter_code
_entity_poly.pdbx_strand_id
1 'polypeptide(L)'
;MDSVHLPVEPLVVIQPSNRLSLLNLKDIWAYRELLFFLTWRDVKVRYKQTALGAAWAILQPLFMMIIFTIFFGRLAGVASAGIPYPLFALAGLVPWTFFANAITASGNSLVGSANLITKVYFPRLIVPAAAMLAGLVDFLLAFLILVVMMFYYRVQLTVQILFLPVLILLTALFSLGVGTWMSALNVKYRDVRFALPFLIQLWLFVSSVILPSTSVPQKWRWLLMLNPMSGIIEGYRAALFGLPFDWPALGIASALTIVVLLYAIYAFGRVERSFADII
;
A
#
# COMPACT_ATOMS: atom_id res chain seq x y z
N MET A 1 39.03 19.36 39.47
CA MET A 1 37.58 19.39 39.28
C MET A 1 37.34 20.14 37.96
N ASP A 2 37.36 19.43 36.87
CA ASP A 2 37.15 20.00 35.54
C ASP A 2 35.69 20.36 35.39
N SER A 3 35.43 21.67 35.27
CA SER A 3 34.08 22.17 34.96
C SER A 3 33.68 21.71 33.56
N VAL A 4 32.75 20.77 33.50
CA VAL A 4 32.11 20.38 32.23
C VAL A 4 31.37 21.63 31.71
N HIS A 5 31.98 22.27 30.70
CA HIS A 5 31.31 23.33 29.95
C HIS A 5 30.15 22.71 29.17
N LEU A 6 28.93 22.82 29.68
CA LEU A 6 27.73 22.50 28.91
C LEU A 6 27.63 23.48 27.73
N PRO A 7 27.29 23.01 26.52
CA PRO A 7 27.09 23.90 25.39
C PRO A 7 26.01 24.95 25.71
N VAL A 8 26.29 26.20 25.36
CA VAL A 8 25.43 27.36 25.67
C VAL A 8 24.10 27.30 24.91
N GLU A 9 24.03 26.53 23.83
CA GLU A 9 22.80 26.29 23.07
C GLU A 9 22.32 24.87 23.29
N PRO A 10 21.00 24.67 23.55
CA PRO A 10 20.45 23.34 23.68
C PRO A 10 20.62 22.59 22.37
N LEU A 11 21.21 21.38 22.42
CA LEU A 11 21.44 20.49 21.28
C LEU A 11 20.16 20.10 20.54
N VAL A 12 19.02 20.12 21.24
CA VAL A 12 17.69 19.86 20.68
C VAL A 12 16.66 20.73 21.41
N VAL A 13 15.97 21.58 20.67
CA VAL A 13 14.85 22.36 21.19
C VAL A 13 13.54 21.63 20.85
N ILE A 14 12.93 21.01 21.83
CA ILE A 14 11.61 20.40 21.69
C ILE A 14 10.57 21.52 21.82
N GLN A 15 10.02 21.96 20.69
CA GLN A 15 8.92 22.94 20.68
C GLN A 15 7.59 22.22 20.38
N PRO A 16 6.48 22.63 21.00
CA PRO A 16 5.18 22.13 20.61
C PRO A 16 4.91 22.48 19.15
N SER A 17 4.59 21.48 18.32
CA SER A 17 4.36 21.69 16.88
C SER A 17 3.19 22.66 16.68
N ASN A 18 3.39 23.71 15.89
CA ASN A 18 2.34 24.64 15.48
C ASN A 18 1.24 23.87 14.73
N ARG A 19 -0.02 24.28 14.94
CA ARG A 19 -1.25 23.63 14.42
C ARG A 19 -1.28 23.35 12.90
N LEU A 20 -0.41 23.97 12.12
CA LEU A 20 -0.31 23.85 10.64
C LEU A 20 0.89 23.05 10.16
N SER A 21 1.77 22.57 11.04
CA SER A 21 2.92 21.72 10.68
C SER A 21 2.50 20.23 10.58
N LEU A 22 1.39 19.95 9.89
CA LEU A 22 0.84 18.59 9.75
C LEU A 22 1.75 17.67 8.93
N LEU A 23 2.64 18.21 8.12
CA LEU A 23 3.69 17.51 7.38
C LEU A 23 5.00 18.25 7.59
N ASN A 24 5.67 17.99 8.69
CA ASN A 24 7.07 18.37 8.76
C ASN A 24 7.87 17.34 7.95
N LEU A 25 7.78 17.43 6.61
CA LEU A 25 8.58 16.58 5.70
C LEU A 25 10.07 16.66 6.02
N LYS A 26 10.51 17.79 6.58
CA LYS A 26 11.89 17.97 7.07
C LYS A 26 12.18 17.03 8.24
N ASP A 27 11.23 16.86 9.18
CA ASP A 27 11.41 15.94 10.30
C ASP A 27 11.41 14.49 9.83
N ILE A 28 10.49 14.11 8.92
CA ILE A 28 10.51 12.76 8.33
C ILE A 28 11.82 12.50 7.62
N TRP A 29 12.33 13.49 6.89
CA TRP A 29 13.64 13.39 6.20
C TRP A 29 14.81 13.33 7.19
N ALA A 30 14.76 14.08 8.29
CA ALA A 30 15.76 14.01 9.35
C ALA A 30 15.82 12.61 10.00
N TYR A 31 14.66 11.92 10.12
CA TYR A 31 14.58 10.56 10.66
C TYR A 31 14.57 9.45 9.58
N ARG A 32 15.09 9.71 8.37
CA ARG A 32 15.13 8.71 7.27
C ARG A 32 15.89 7.44 7.63
N GLU A 33 16.92 7.54 8.50
CA GLU A 33 17.65 6.36 8.97
C GLU A 33 16.78 5.48 9.85
N LEU A 34 15.98 6.07 10.73
CA LEU A 34 15.01 5.33 11.53
C LEU A 34 13.95 4.66 10.64
N LEU A 35 13.45 5.37 9.61
CA LEU A 35 12.53 4.81 8.63
C LEU A 35 13.15 3.57 7.94
N PHE A 36 14.40 3.67 7.50
CA PHE A 36 15.13 2.55 6.90
C PHE A 36 15.28 1.38 7.87
N PHE A 37 15.72 1.64 9.12
CA PHE A 37 15.89 0.59 10.12
C PHE A 37 14.57 -0.11 10.48
N LEU A 38 13.49 0.63 10.65
CA LEU A 38 12.18 0.03 10.92
C LEU A 38 11.67 -0.79 9.73
N THR A 39 11.82 -0.27 8.51
CA THR A 39 11.49 -1.01 7.27
C THR A 39 12.29 -2.32 7.20
N TRP A 40 13.61 -2.25 7.41
CA TRP A 40 14.49 -3.41 7.38
C TRP A 40 14.17 -4.42 8.47
N ARG A 41 13.87 -3.96 9.68
CA ARG A 41 13.38 -4.78 10.79
C ARG A 41 12.13 -5.55 10.38
N ASP A 42 11.13 -4.85 9.82
CA ASP A 42 9.85 -5.44 9.47
C ASP A 42 10.00 -6.47 8.34
N VAL A 43 10.88 -6.21 7.35
CA VAL A 43 11.26 -7.19 6.33
C VAL A 43 11.91 -8.40 6.97
N LYS A 44 12.90 -8.21 7.85
CA LYS A 44 13.58 -9.34 8.52
C LYS A 44 12.63 -10.17 9.37
N VAL A 45 11.76 -9.53 10.16
CA VAL A 45 10.80 -10.22 11.02
C VAL A 45 9.84 -11.07 10.19
N ARG A 46 9.39 -10.56 9.03
CA ARG A 46 8.47 -11.26 8.14
C ARG A 46 9.04 -12.57 7.59
N TYR A 47 10.33 -12.61 7.29
CA TYR A 47 10.98 -13.77 6.68
C TYR A 47 11.76 -14.64 7.66
N LYS A 48 12.14 -14.10 8.83
CA LYS A 48 12.84 -14.84 9.88
C LYS A 48 11.87 -15.85 10.53
N GLN A 49 12.29 -17.08 10.68
CA GLN A 49 11.54 -18.16 11.33
C GLN A 49 10.32 -18.70 10.53
N THR A 50 10.27 -18.46 9.23
CA THR A 50 9.24 -19.07 8.38
C THR A 50 9.88 -20.18 7.50
N ALA A 51 9.22 -21.34 7.40
CA ALA A 51 9.71 -22.47 6.62
C ALA A 51 9.87 -22.16 5.12
N LEU A 52 8.93 -21.39 4.56
CA LEU A 52 8.92 -21.00 3.15
C LEU A 52 9.47 -19.57 2.92
N GLY A 53 9.67 -18.78 3.98
CA GLY A 53 10.24 -17.43 3.88
C GLY A 53 9.57 -16.56 2.83
N ALA A 54 10.39 -15.98 1.95
CA ALA A 54 9.94 -15.12 0.86
C ALA A 54 9.08 -15.84 -0.21
N ALA A 55 9.06 -17.18 -0.22
CA ALA A 55 8.21 -17.91 -1.16
C ALA A 55 6.72 -17.64 -0.97
N TRP A 56 6.27 -17.27 0.23
CA TRP A 56 4.87 -16.89 0.47
C TRP A 56 4.44 -15.65 -0.31
N ALA A 57 5.34 -14.68 -0.48
CA ALA A 57 5.06 -13.49 -1.31
C ALA A 57 4.76 -13.84 -2.77
N ILE A 58 5.26 -14.97 -3.22
CA ILE A 58 5.11 -15.52 -4.55
C ILE A 58 3.91 -16.48 -4.64
N LEU A 59 3.84 -17.43 -3.72
CA LEU A 59 2.84 -18.50 -3.74
C LEU A 59 1.41 -17.97 -3.58
N GLN A 60 1.21 -16.98 -2.71
CA GLN A 60 -0.12 -16.42 -2.47
C GLN A 60 -0.76 -15.85 -3.74
N PRO A 61 -0.14 -14.90 -4.49
CA PRO A 61 -0.73 -14.42 -5.74
C PRO A 61 -0.83 -15.50 -6.83
N LEU A 62 0.09 -16.48 -6.87
CA LEU A 62 0.00 -17.59 -7.81
C LEU A 62 -1.20 -18.51 -7.54
N PHE A 63 -1.43 -18.90 -6.30
CA PHE A 63 -2.59 -19.72 -5.96
C PHE A 63 -3.90 -18.98 -6.26
N MET A 64 -3.99 -17.70 -5.91
CA MET A 64 -5.16 -16.89 -6.26
C MET A 64 -5.34 -16.77 -7.78
N MET A 65 -4.26 -16.57 -8.53
CA MET A 65 -4.29 -16.57 -10.00
C MET A 65 -4.82 -17.90 -10.56
N ILE A 66 -4.37 -19.04 -10.03
CA ILE A 66 -4.83 -20.36 -10.47
C ILE A 66 -6.32 -20.52 -10.20
N ILE A 67 -6.76 -20.20 -8.98
CA ILE A 67 -8.17 -20.25 -8.57
C ILE A 67 -9.01 -19.36 -9.48
N PHE A 68 -8.60 -18.09 -9.67
CA PHE A 68 -9.34 -17.16 -10.52
C PHE A 68 -9.37 -17.59 -11.96
N THR A 69 -8.29 -18.20 -12.49
CA THR A 69 -8.25 -18.73 -13.86
C THR A 69 -9.22 -19.87 -14.04
N ILE A 70 -9.35 -20.78 -13.07
CA ILE A 70 -10.28 -21.90 -13.15
C ILE A 70 -11.73 -21.40 -13.07
N PHE A 71 -12.06 -20.63 -12.04
CA PHE A 71 -13.43 -20.22 -11.79
C PHE A 71 -13.93 -19.14 -12.73
N PHE A 72 -13.17 -18.08 -12.93
CA PHE A 72 -13.63 -16.94 -13.73
C PHE A 72 -13.17 -17.04 -15.20
N GLY A 73 -11.96 -17.54 -15.44
CA GLY A 73 -11.47 -17.70 -16.81
C GLY A 73 -12.11 -18.84 -17.57
N ARG A 74 -12.16 -20.05 -16.96
CA ARG A 74 -12.67 -21.24 -17.64
C ARG A 74 -14.17 -21.51 -17.42
N LEU A 75 -14.63 -21.47 -16.14
CA LEU A 75 -16.01 -21.83 -15.83
C LEU A 75 -16.99 -20.69 -16.12
N ALA A 76 -16.67 -19.46 -15.72
CA ALA A 76 -17.52 -18.31 -15.95
C ALA A 76 -17.29 -17.62 -17.32
N GLY A 77 -16.23 -17.95 -18.04
CA GLY A 77 -15.95 -17.42 -19.38
C GLY A 77 -15.74 -15.89 -19.40
N VAL A 78 -15.18 -15.33 -18.34
CA VAL A 78 -14.98 -13.88 -18.23
C VAL A 78 -14.01 -13.40 -19.32
N ALA A 79 -14.44 -12.42 -20.11
CA ALA A 79 -13.61 -11.81 -21.14
C ALA A 79 -12.43 -11.05 -20.49
N SER A 80 -11.21 -11.30 -20.99
CA SER A 80 -9.95 -10.71 -20.51
C SER A 80 -9.29 -9.78 -21.52
N ALA A 81 -10.09 -9.11 -22.35
CA ALA A 81 -9.61 -8.17 -23.38
C ALA A 81 -8.56 -8.77 -24.35
N GLY A 82 -8.67 -10.07 -24.67
CA GLY A 82 -7.72 -10.76 -25.54
C GLY A 82 -6.41 -11.20 -24.88
N ILE A 83 -6.25 -10.93 -23.58
CA ILE A 83 -5.09 -11.34 -22.78
C ILE A 83 -5.36 -12.72 -22.17
N PRO A 84 -4.37 -13.64 -22.09
CA PRO A 84 -4.53 -14.87 -21.33
C PRO A 84 -4.98 -14.60 -19.90
N TYR A 85 -6.09 -15.21 -19.46
CA TYR A 85 -6.71 -14.90 -18.17
C TYR A 85 -5.73 -15.01 -16.97
N PRO A 86 -4.79 -15.97 -16.91
CA PRO A 86 -3.78 -16.01 -15.85
C PRO A 86 -2.97 -14.72 -15.73
N LEU A 87 -2.53 -14.13 -16.85
CA LEU A 87 -1.82 -12.87 -16.87
C LEU A 87 -2.71 -11.68 -16.46
N PHE A 88 -3.93 -11.67 -16.99
CA PHE A 88 -4.93 -10.66 -16.62
C PHE A 88 -5.20 -10.65 -15.12
N ALA A 89 -5.40 -11.83 -14.54
CA ALA A 89 -5.63 -11.98 -13.11
C ALA A 89 -4.40 -11.56 -12.28
N LEU A 90 -3.20 -12.03 -12.69
CA LEU A 90 -1.97 -11.73 -11.95
C LEU A 90 -1.62 -10.24 -12.00
N ALA A 91 -1.82 -9.56 -13.13
CA ALA A 91 -1.61 -8.13 -13.27
C ALA A 91 -2.53 -7.29 -12.36
N GLY A 92 -3.70 -7.80 -11.99
CA GLY A 92 -4.57 -7.19 -10.99
C GLY A 92 -4.24 -7.61 -9.56
N LEU A 93 -3.89 -8.89 -9.35
CA LEU A 93 -3.60 -9.44 -8.02
C LEU A 93 -2.31 -8.88 -7.42
N VAL A 94 -1.27 -8.64 -8.21
CA VAL A 94 0.02 -8.14 -7.71
C VAL A 94 -0.13 -6.78 -7.03
N PRO A 95 -0.66 -5.72 -7.68
CA PRO A 95 -0.88 -4.45 -7.01
C PRO A 95 -1.93 -4.53 -5.89
N TRP A 96 -2.95 -5.39 -6.05
CA TRP A 96 -3.97 -5.60 -5.03
C TRP A 96 -3.40 -6.22 -3.74
N THR A 97 -2.62 -7.29 -3.84
CA THR A 97 -2.03 -7.96 -2.67
C THR A 97 -1.06 -7.04 -1.93
N PHE A 98 -0.29 -6.24 -2.65
CA PHE A 98 0.52 -5.19 -2.03
C PHE A 98 -0.34 -4.20 -1.24
N PHE A 99 -1.37 -3.63 -1.86
CA PHE A 99 -2.31 -2.70 -1.23
C PHE A 99 -2.95 -3.30 0.03
N ALA A 100 -3.50 -4.51 -0.07
CA ALA A 100 -4.15 -5.22 1.03
C ALA A 100 -3.21 -5.48 2.22
N ASN A 101 -2.01 -6.00 1.92
CA ASN A 101 -0.99 -6.29 2.93
C ASN A 101 -0.42 -5.01 3.55
N ALA A 102 -0.17 -3.97 2.73
CA ALA A 102 0.34 -2.69 3.20
C ALA A 102 -0.65 -2.00 4.16
N ILE A 103 -1.95 -1.99 3.84
CA ILE A 103 -2.97 -1.41 4.72
C ILE A 103 -3.07 -2.20 6.02
N THR A 104 -3.07 -3.53 5.95
CA THR A 104 -3.17 -4.39 7.14
C THR A 104 -1.94 -4.21 8.04
N ALA A 105 -0.75 -4.21 7.47
CA ALA A 105 0.50 -4.01 8.21
C ALA A 105 0.56 -2.60 8.82
N SER A 106 0.31 -1.55 8.02
CA SER A 106 0.29 -0.16 8.51
C SER A 106 -0.79 0.06 9.56
N GLY A 107 -2.00 -0.48 9.35
CA GLY A 107 -3.13 -0.35 10.27
C GLY A 107 -2.86 -0.95 11.66
N ASN A 108 -2.03 -1.99 11.73
CA ASN A 108 -1.65 -2.63 13.00
C ASN A 108 -0.32 -2.12 13.57
N SER A 109 0.43 -1.31 12.84
CA SER A 109 1.82 -0.98 13.13
C SER A 109 2.01 -0.17 14.42
N LEU A 110 1.14 0.81 14.71
CA LEU A 110 1.24 1.63 15.93
C LEU A 110 1.01 0.80 17.19
N VAL A 111 -0.05 0.00 17.20
CA VAL A 111 -0.37 -0.88 18.33
C VAL A 111 0.74 -1.92 18.52
N GLY A 112 1.26 -2.47 17.43
CA GLY A 112 2.38 -3.42 17.48
C GLY A 112 3.72 -2.81 17.92
N SER A 113 3.87 -1.47 17.82
CA SER A 113 5.10 -0.75 18.19
C SER A 113 4.92 0.13 19.43
N ALA A 114 3.92 -0.12 20.29
CA ALA A 114 3.59 0.66 21.48
C ALA A 114 4.80 0.93 22.38
N ASN A 115 5.60 -0.10 22.67
CA ASN A 115 6.81 0.02 23.48
C ASN A 115 7.87 0.97 22.89
N LEU A 116 7.95 1.09 21.58
CA LEU A 116 8.88 2.02 20.93
C LEU A 116 8.34 3.46 21.01
N ILE A 117 7.05 3.63 20.76
CA ILE A 117 6.36 4.93 20.73
C ILE A 117 6.36 5.59 22.11
N THR A 118 6.26 4.81 23.19
CA THR A 118 6.24 5.32 24.57
C THR A 118 7.62 5.66 25.13
N LYS A 119 8.70 5.08 24.57
CA LYS A 119 10.06 5.24 25.13
C LYS A 119 10.96 6.18 24.33
N VAL A 120 10.66 6.41 23.05
CA VAL A 120 11.53 7.20 22.15
C VAL A 120 10.68 8.26 21.44
N TYR A 121 11.20 9.48 21.39
CA TYR A 121 10.57 10.58 20.65
C TYR A 121 11.01 10.57 19.19
N PHE A 122 10.06 10.39 18.27
CA PHE A 122 10.22 10.53 16.82
C PHE A 122 8.86 10.78 16.14
N PRO A 123 8.81 11.25 14.88
CA PRO A 123 7.56 11.42 14.14
C PRO A 123 6.85 10.07 13.96
N ARG A 124 5.71 9.89 14.60
CA ARG A 124 5.02 8.58 14.69
C ARG A 124 4.53 8.07 13.34
N LEU A 125 4.38 8.95 12.35
CA LEU A 125 4.05 8.60 10.96
C LEU A 125 5.08 7.67 10.31
N ILE A 126 6.32 7.65 10.81
CA ILE A 126 7.39 6.74 10.33
C ILE A 126 7.01 5.28 10.52
N VAL A 127 6.25 4.94 11.57
CA VAL A 127 5.88 3.55 11.89
C VAL A 127 4.95 2.94 10.82
N PRO A 128 3.79 3.53 10.49
CA PRO A 128 2.96 3.02 9.39
C PRO A 128 3.62 3.12 8.03
N ALA A 129 4.47 4.14 7.80
CA ALA A 129 5.23 4.26 6.55
C ALA A 129 6.25 3.13 6.41
N ALA A 130 6.99 2.77 7.47
CA ALA A 130 7.93 1.66 7.45
C ALA A 130 7.24 0.32 7.17
N ALA A 131 6.09 0.08 7.80
CA ALA A 131 5.29 -1.14 7.59
C ALA A 131 4.80 -1.27 6.13
N MET A 132 4.38 -0.16 5.50
CA MET A 132 4.01 -0.11 4.09
C MET A 132 5.21 -0.37 3.19
N LEU A 133 6.35 0.30 3.43
CA LEU A 133 7.58 0.14 2.64
C LEU A 133 8.12 -1.29 2.71
N ALA A 134 8.00 -1.96 3.85
CA ALA A 134 8.36 -3.38 3.96
C ALA A 134 7.55 -4.27 3.02
N GLY A 135 6.29 -3.92 2.73
CA GLY A 135 5.44 -4.60 1.77
C GLY A 135 5.89 -4.46 0.31
N LEU A 136 6.68 -3.43 -0.04
CA LEU A 136 7.22 -3.29 -1.40
C LEU A 136 8.19 -4.41 -1.78
N VAL A 137 8.85 -5.03 -0.81
CA VAL A 137 9.72 -6.18 -1.06
C VAL A 137 8.88 -7.36 -1.58
N ASP A 138 7.75 -7.65 -0.93
CA ASP A 138 6.81 -8.69 -1.36
C ASP A 138 6.23 -8.39 -2.74
N PHE A 139 5.89 -7.11 -2.97
CA PHE A 139 5.41 -6.64 -4.27
C PHE A 139 6.44 -6.88 -5.38
N LEU A 140 7.71 -6.54 -5.14
CA LEU A 140 8.76 -6.74 -6.14
C LEU A 140 8.97 -8.22 -6.47
N LEU A 141 8.90 -9.11 -5.47
CA LEU A 141 8.99 -10.56 -5.69
C LEU A 141 7.80 -11.08 -6.49
N ALA A 142 6.58 -10.66 -6.17
CA ALA A 142 5.38 -11.01 -6.92
C ALA A 142 5.40 -10.42 -8.34
N PHE A 143 5.89 -9.18 -8.48
CA PHE A 143 6.03 -8.52 -9.78
C PHE A 143 7.05 -9.21 -10.68
N LEU A 144 8.15 -9.72 -10.13
CA LEU A 144 9.13 -10.51 -10.88
C LEU A 144 8.49 -11.73 -11.54
N ILE A 145 7.57 -12.41 -10.84
CA ILE A 145 6.85 -13.55 -11.43
C ILE A 145 5.91 -13.12 -12.55
N LEU A 146 5.22 -12.00 -12.37
CA LEU A 146 4.40 -11.43 -13.44
C LEU A 146 5.25 -11.18 -14.69
N VAL A 147 6.45 -10.62 -14.55
CA VAL A 147 7.39 -10.41 -15.64
C VAL A 147 7.81 -11.75 -16.29
N VAL A 148 8.15 -12.76 -15.49
CA VAL A 148 8.49 -14.10 -16.00
C VAL A 148 7.33 -14.70 -16.81
N MET A 149 6.10 -14.57 -16.30
CA MET A 149 4.91 -15.04 -17.01
C MET A 149 4.65 -14.25 -18.30
N MET A 150 4.91 -12.93 -18.33
CA MET A 150 4.82 -12.15 -19.57
C MET A 150 5.78 -12.68 -20.65
N PHE A 151 7.01 -13.04 -20.28
CA PHE A 151 7.95 -13.69 -21.21
C PHE A 151 7.45 -15.06 -21.67
N TYR A 152 6.91 -15.87 -20.76
CA TYR A 152 6.35 -17.18 -21.11
C TYR A 152 5.20 -17.09 -22.14
N TYR A 153 4.30 -16.10 -21.96
CA TYR A 153 3.18 -15.85 -22.88
C TYR A 153 3.57 -14.98 -24.08
N ARG A 154 4.86 -14.62 -24.24
CA ARG A 154 5.39 -13.80 -25.34
C ARG A 154 4.66 -12.46 -25.51
N VAL A 155 4.34 -11.81 -24.40
CA VAL A 155 3.73 -10.48 -24.42
C VAL A 155 4.71 -9.46 -24.98
N GLN A 156 4.29 -8.67 -25.96
CA GLN A 156 5.11 -7.61 -26.53
C GLN A 156 5.17 -6.43 -25.57
N LEU A 157 6.39 -6.04 -25.20
CA LEU A 157 6.61 -4.86 -24.35
C LEU A 157 6.40 -3.59 -25.19
N THR A 158 5.54 -2.70 -24.69
CA THR A 158 5.22 -1.41 -25.29
C THR A 158 5.88 -0.26 -24.50
N VAL A 159 5.99 0.92 -25.08
CA VAL A 159 6.50 2.13 -24.41
C VAL A 159 5.68 2.48 -23.17
N GLN A 160 4.45 2.05 -23.10
CA GLN A 160 3.54 2.26 -21.96
C GLN A 160 4.08 1.69 -20.63
N ILE A 161 5.01 0.72 -20.66
CA ILE A 161 5.68 0.17 -19.48
C ILE A 161 6.42 1.24 -18.66
N LEU A 162 6.79 2.36 -19.27
CA LEU A 162 7.41 3.50 -18.59
C LEU A 162 6.48 4.18 -17.58
N PHE A 163 5.16 3.93 -17.63
CA PHE A 163 4.21 4.41 -16.63
C PHE A 163 4.17 3.55 -15.36
N LEU A 164 4.78 2.35 -15.34
CA LEU A 164 4.80 1.48 -14.17
C LEU A 164 5.34 2.16 -12.90
N PRO A 165 6.46 2.90 -12.92
CA PRO A 165 6.94 3.57 -11.72
C PRO A 165 5.92 4.56 -11.13
N VAL A 166 5.16 5.26 -11.97
CA VAL A 166 4.10 6.19 -11.55
C VAL A 166 2.95 5.42 -10.91
N LEU A 167 2.55 4.29 -11.48
CA LEU A 167 1.49 3.43 -10.95
C LEU A 167 1.90 2.78 -9.62
N ILE A 168 3.15 2.35 -9.50
CA ILE A 168 3.72 1.82 -8.24
C ILE A 168 3.69 2.91 -7.17
N LEU A 169 4.14 4.11 -7.50
CA LEU A 169 4.10 5.25 -6.58
C LEU A 169 2.67 5.58 -6.17
N LEU A 170 1.72 5.61 -7.12
CA LEU A 170 0.32 5.88 -6.84
C LEU A 170 -0.29 4.83 -5.91
N THR A 171 0.00 3.54 -6.15
CA THR A 171 -0.43 2.44 -5.28
C THR A 171 0.17 2.59 -3.87
N ALA A 172 1.46 2.91 -3.76
CA ALA A 172 2.14 3.11 -2.49
C ALA A 172 1.56 4.30 -1.71
N LEU A 173 1.31 5.44 -2.37
CA LEU A 173 0.72 6.62 -1.74
C LEU A 173 -0.72 6.35 -1.28
N PHE A 174 -1.51 5.65 -2.08
CA PHE A 174 -2.86 5.27 -1.68
C PHE A 174 -2.86 4.30 -0.51
N SER A 175 -1.97 3.29 -0.53
CA SER A 175 -1.77 2.35 0.59
C SER A 175 -1.31 3.06 1.86
N LEU A 176 -0.40 4.02 1.73
CA LEU A 176 0.07 4.83 2.85
C LEU A 176 -1.06 5.67 3.44
N GLY A 177 -1.85 6.34 2.61
CA GLY A 177 -3.00 7.13 3.05
C GLY A 177 -4.00 6.30 3.83
N VAL A 178 -4.52 5.23 3.23
CA VAL A 178 -5.50 4.35 3.89
C VAL A 178 -4.90 3.68 5.11
N GLY A 179 -3.67 3.14 5.02
CA GLY A 179 -2.98 2.46 6.12
C GLY A 179 -2.72 3.37 7.31
N THR A 180 -2.28 4.61 7.07
CA THR A 180 -2.08 5.62 8.13
C THR A 180 -3.39 5.99 8.81
N TRP A 181 -4.46 6.19 8.03
CA TRP A 181 -5.77 6.45 8.60
C TRP A 181 -6.27 5.29 9.46
N MET A 182 -6.15 4.05 8.95
CA MET A 182 -6.52 2.84 9.71
C MET A 182 -5.66 2.67 10.96
N SER A 183 -4.38 3.01 10.94
CA SER A 183 -3.52 2.93 12.12
C SER A 183 -3.96 3.90 13.23
N ALA A 184 -4.34 5.13 12.87
CA ALA A 184 -4.89 6.11 13.80
C ALA A 184 -6.22 5.63 14.41
N LEU A 185 -7.10 5.04 13.58
CA LEU A 185 -8.36 4.48 14.05
C LEU A 185 -8.15 3.27 14.97
N ASN A 186 -7.19 2.40 14.68
CA ASN A 186 -6.91 1.20 15.45
C ASN A 186 -6.37 1.51 16.86
N VAL A 187 -5.65 2.62 17.03
CA VAL A 187 -5.25 3.09 18.36
C VAL A 187 -6.47 3.49 19.20
N LYS A 188 -7.45 4.15 18.58
CA LYS A 188 -8.66 4.59 19.27
C LYS A 188 -9.70 3.48 19.45
N TYR A 189 -9.85 2.62 18.44
CA TYR A 189 -10.86 1.56 18.35
C TYR A 189 -10.21 0.23 18.01
N ARG A 190 -10.03 -0.64 19.00
CA ARG A 190 -9.33 -1.94 18.84
C ARG A 190 -10.03 -2.90 17.90
N ASP A 191 -11.30 -2.68 17.60
CA ASP A 191 -12.10 -3.51 16.67
C ASP A 191 -11.66 -3.34 15.21
N VAL A 192 -10.97 -2.22 14.88
CA VAL A 192 -10.48 -1.93 13.53
C VAL A 192 -9.61 -3.08 13.01
N ARG A 193 -8.77 -3.68 13.85
CA ARG A 193 -7.89 -4.80 13.45
C ARG A 193 -8.67 -6.04 12.97
N PHE A 194 -9.89 -6.25 13.45
CA PHE A 194 -10.74 -7.36 13.04
C PHE A 194 -11.60 -7.01 11.83
N ALA A 195 -12.12 -5.78 11.78
CA ALA A 195 -12.93 -5.29 10.68
C ALA A 195 -12.10 -5.10 9.38
N LEU A 196 -10.84 -4.68 9.51
CA LEU A 196 -10.00 -4.31 8.38
C LEU A 196 -9.78 -5.45 7.37
N PRO A 197 -9.41 -6.69 7.76
CA PRO A 197 -9.26 -7.79 6.80
C PRO A 197 -10.56 -8.10 6.06
N PHE A 198 -11.70 -8.06 6.77
CA PHE A 198 -13.01 -8.28 6.18
C PHE A 198 -13.37 -7.19 5.15
N LEU A 199 -13.15 -5.92 5.47
CA LEU A 199 -13.39 -4.80 4.57
C LEU A 199 -12.50 -4.87 3.32
N ILE A 200 -11.22 -5.23 3.48
CA ILE A 200 -10.29 -5.41 2.36
C ILE A 200 -10.77 -6.56 1.45
N GLN A 201 -11.26 -7.66 2.03
CA GLN A 201 -11.79 -8.77 1.25
C GLN A 201 -13.04 -8.38 0.44
N LEU A 202 -13.96 -7.61 1.03
CA LEU A 202 -15.10 -7.06 0.29
C LEU A 202 -14.65 -6.10 -0.82
N TRP A 203 -13.66 -5.28 -0.53
CA TRP A 203 -13.13 -4.31 -1.48
C TRP A 203 -12.49 -4.97 -2.71
N LEU A 204 -11.91 -6.18 -2.56
CA LEU A 204 -11.41 -6.98 -3.69
C LEU A 204 -12.50 -7.20 -4.76
N PHE A 205 -13.71 -7.56 -4.33
CA PHE A 205 -14.82 -7.85 -5.25
C PHE A 205 -15.37 -6.60 -5.96
N VAL A 206 -15.24 -5.44 -5.33
CA VAL A 206 -15.67 -4.16 -5.92
C VAL A 206 -14.56 -3.53 -6.77
N SER A 207 -13.35 -4.10 -6.76
CA SER A 207 -12.22 -3.64 -7.55
C SER A 207 -12.12 -4.44 -8.86
N SER A 208 -11.52 -3.82 -9.89
CA SER A 208 -11.34 -4.45 -11.21
C SER A 208 -10.26 -5.56 -11.21
N VAL A 209 -10.09 -6.28 -10.09
CA VAL A 209 -9.12 -7.38 -9.99
C VAL A 209 -9.59 -8.59 -10.78
N ILE A 210 -10.85 -9.00 -10.56
CA ILE A 210 -11.44 -10.22 -11.10
C ILE A 210 -12.05 -9.99 -12.48
N LEU A 211 -12.75 -8.88 -12.63
CA LEU A 211 -13.49 -8.52 -13.84
C LEU A 211 -12.90 -7.25 -14.45
N PRO A 212 -12.74 -7.17 -15.78
CA PRO A 212 -12.37 -5.91 -16.41
C PRO A 212 -13.51 -4.90 -16.27
N SER A 213 -13.18 -3.62 -16.20
CA SER A 213 -14.16 -2.52 -16.12
C SER A 213 -15.17 -2.52 -17.27
N THR A 214 -14.77 -3.06 -18.42
CA THR A 214 -15.60 -3.21 -19.62
C THR A 214 -16.76 -4.19 -19.44
N SER A 215 -16.64 -5.17 -18.55
CA SER A 215 -17.69 -6.15 -18.25
C SER A 215 -18.82 -5.58 -17.40
N VAL A 216 -18.61 -4.42 -16.78
CA VAL A 216 -19.62 -3.77 -15.95
C VAL A 216 -20.55 -2.92 -16.83
N PRO A 217 -21.90 -3.05 -16.67
CA PRO A 217 -22.86 -2.23 -17.39
C PRO A 217 -22.55 -0.73 -17.27
N GLN A 218 -22.70 0.03 -18.35
CA GLN A 218 -22.30 1.44 -18.43
C GLN A 218 -22.87 2.31 -17.30
N LYS A 219 -24.10 2.03 -16.88
CA LYS A 219 -24.76 2.74 -15.78
C LYS A 219 -24.06 2.61 -14.41
N TRP A 220 -23.21 1.58 -14.21
CA TRP A 220 -22.51 1.31 -12.96
C TRP A 220 -21.00 1.60 -13.04
N ARG A 221 -20.45 1.94 -14.21
CA ARG A 221 -19.02 2.19 -14.38
C ARG A 221 -18.51 3.35 -13.54
N TRP A 222 -19.34 4.35 -13.28
CA TRP A 222 -18.97 5.48 -12.43
C TRP A 222 -18.61 5.05 -11.00
N LEU A 223 -19.24 3.96 -10.47
CA LEU A 223 -18.88 3.40 -9.16
C LEU A 223 -17.46 2.81 -9.15
N LEU A 224 -17.06 2.16 -10.26
CA LEU A 224 -15.68 1.67 -10.40
C LEU A 224 -14.67 2.82 -10.49
N MET A 225 -15.04 3.94 -11.13
CA MET A 225 -14.17 5.12 -11.20
C MET A 225 -13.95 5.78 -9.84
N LEU A 226 -14.92 5.70 -8.92
CA LEU A 226 -14.77 6.18 -7.55
C LEU A 226 -13.88 5.26 -6.68
N ASN A 227 -13.55 4.07 -7.16
CA ASN A 227 -12.61 3.19 -6.50
C ASN A 227 -11.19 3.39 -7.06
N PRO A 228 -10.26 4.05 -6.33
CA PRO A 228 -8.93 4.32 -6.84
C PRO A 228 -8.18 3.08 -7.28
N MET A 229 -8.36 1.96 -6.55
CA MET A 229 -7.71 0.70 -6.92
C MET A 229 -8.17 0.15 -8.26
N SER A 230 -9.43 0.38 -8.66
CA SER A 230 -9.90 -0.04 -10.00
C SER A 230 -9.16 0.72 -11.10
N GLY A 231 -9.05 2.03 -11.00
CA GLY A 231 -8.31 2.85 -11.98
C GLY A 231 -6.81 2.50 -12.02
N ILE A 232 -6.20 2.27 -10.86
CA ILE A 232 -4.79 1.87 -10.75
C ILE A 232 -4.58 0.51 -11.40
N ILE A 233 -5.39 -0.51 -11.12
CA ILE A 233 -5.26 -1.86 -11.67
C ILE A 233 -5.44 -1.88 -13.19
N GLU A 234 -6.42 -1.16 -13.71
CA GLU A 234 -6.59 -1.00 -15.16
C GLU A 234 -5.38 -0.28 -15.77
N GLY A 235 -4.81 0.71 -15.07
CA GLY A 235 -3.56 1.36 -15.44
C GLY A 235 -2.39 0.37 -15.54
N TYR A 236 -2.23 -0.54 -14.57
CA TYR A 236 -1.21 -1.60 -14.64
C TYR A 236 -1.41 -2.49 -15.88
N ARG A 237 -2.64 -2.90 -16.15
CA ARG A 237 -2.95 -3.69 -17.34
C ARG A 237 -2.65 -2.94 -18.64
N ALA A 238 -3.01 -1.66 -18.69
CA ALA A 238 -2.69 -0.82 -19.84
C ALA A 238 -1.17 -0.72 -20.06
N ALA A 239 -0.41 -0.46 -18.99
CA ALA A 239 1.04 -0.34 -19.05
C ALA A 239 1.74 -1.65 -19.44
N LEU A 240 1.28 -2.79 -18.92
CA LEU A 240 1.92 -4.10 -19.12
C LEU A 240 1.57 -4.73 -20.48
N PHE A 241 0.34 -4.54 -20.96
CA PHE A 241 -0.18 -5.23 -22.14
C PHE A 241 -0.39 -4.31 -23.36
N GLY A 242 0.02 -3.04 -23.28
CA GLY A 242 -0.13 -2.10 -24.37
C GLY A 242 -1.58 -1.69 -24.67
N LEU A 243 -2.48 -1.80 -23.69
CA LEU A 243 -3.86 -1.36 -23.83
C LEU A 243 -3.97 0.16 -23.72
N PRO A 244 -5.02 0.80 -24.27
CA PRO A 244 -5.22 2.22 -24.11
C PRO A 244 -5.48 2.55 -22.62
N PHE A 245 -4.86 3.64 -22.13
CA PHE A 245 -5.12 4.15 -20.78
C PHE A 245 -6.50 4.80 -20.70
N ASP A 246 -7.23 4.46 -19.64
CA ASP A 246 -8.40 5.22 -19.20
C ASP A 246 -7.93 6.42 -18.35
N TRP A 247 -7.56 7.52 -19.03
CA TRP A 247 -7.06 8.74 -18.39
C TRP A 247 -8.04 9.37 -17.39
N PRO A 248 -9.36 9.43 -17.69
CA PRO A 248 -10.35 9.85 -16.70
C PRO A 248 -10.31 9.02 -15.41
N ALA A 249 -10.32 7.70 -15.50
CA ALA A 249 -10.26 6.81 -14.33
C ALA A 249 -8.95 6.98 -13.55
N LEU A 250 -7.81 7.08 -14.23
CA LEU A 250 -6.51 7.35 -13.60
C LEU A 250 -6.45 8.74 -12.94
N GLY A 251 -7.02 9.75 -13.59
CA GLY A 251 -7.12 11.11 -13.04
C GLY A 251 -7.91 11.13 -11.74
N ILE A 252 -9.08 10.50 -11.72
CA ILE A 252 -9.92 10.37 -10.52
C ILE A 252 -9.20 9.57 -9.44
N ALA A 253 -8.57 8.44 -9.79
CA ALA A 253 -7.79 7.63 -8.84
C ALA A 253 -6.66 8.43 -8.21
N SER A 254 -5.94 9.25 -9.00
CA SER A 254 -4.86 10.12 -8.51
C SER A 254 -5.39 11.21 -7.58
N ALA A 255 -6.49 11.88 -7.96
CA ALA A 255 -7.11 12.91 -7.13
C ALA A 255 -7.60 12.34 -5.79
N LEU A 256 -8.30 11.20 -5.82
CA LEU A 256 -8.77 10.53 -4.61
C LEU A 256 -7.61 10.04 -3.74
N THR A 257 -6.52 9.55 -4.33
CA THR A 257 -5.31 9.17 -3.59
C THR A 257 -4.75 10.37 -2.81
N ILE A 258 -4.64 11.53 -3.45
CA ILE A 258 -4.16 12.76 -2.80
C ILE A 258 -5.12 13.18 -1.68
N VAL A 259 -6.42 13.17 -1.93
CA VAL A 259 -7.44 13.54 -0.93
C VAL A 259 -7.37 12.61 0.29
N VAL A 260 -7.31 11.29 0.06
CA VAL A 260 -7.21 10.30 1.14
C VAL A 260 -5.91 10.46 1.92
N LEU A 261 -4.79 10.71 1.24
CA LEU A 261 -3.49 10.91 1.90
C LEU A 261 -3.52 12.18 2.77
N LEU A 262 -4.01 13.30 2.26
CA LEU A 262 -4.11 14.55 3.02
C LEU A 262 -5.05 14.40 4.22
N TYR A 263 -6.20 13.76 4.01
CA TYR A 263 -7.15 13.46 5.10
C TYR A 263 -6.52 12.55 6.17
N ALA A 264 -5.80 11.50 5.74
CA ALA A 264 -5.12 10.58 6.65
C ALA A 264 -4.11 11.28 7.54
N ILE A 265 -3.28 12.16 6.96
CA ILE A 265 -2.29 12.94 7.69
C ILE A 265 -2.97 13.88 8.69
N TYR A 266 -4.04 14.55 8.27
CA TYR A 266 -4.82 15.42 9.15
C TYR A 266 -5.45 14.64 10.32
N ALA A 267 -6.10 13.52 10.02
CA ALA A 267 -6.73 12.66 11.03
C ALA A 267 -5.69 12.07 11.99
N PHE A 268 -4.55 11.63 11.46
CA PHE A 268 -3.43 11.11 12.24
C PHE A 268 -2.89 12.16 13.21
N GLY A 269 -2.61 13.38 12.75
CA GLY A 269 -2.11 14.46 13.61
C GLY A 269 -3.07 14.87 14.75
N ARG A 270 -4.39 14.66 14.57
CA ARG A 270 -5.37 14.86 15.66
C ARG A 270 -5.28 13.79 16.74
N VAL A 271 -5.09 12.54 16.34
CA VAL A 271 -5.05 11.39 17.26
C VAL A 271 -3.66 11.23 17.88
N GLU A 272 -2.60 11.66 17.19
CA GLU A 272 -1.21 11.56 17.65
C GLU A 272 -0.98 12.18 19.04
N ARG A 273 -1.70 13.26 19.37
CA ARG A 273 -1.59 13.93 20.68
C ARG A 273 -2.07 13.06 21.84
N SER A 274 -3.01 12.16 21.59
CA SER A 274 -3.58 11.26 22.59
C SER A 274 -2.93 9.88 22.61
N PHE A 275 -1.97 9.59 21.73
CA PHE A 275 -1.33 8.26 21.67
C PHE A 275 -0.59 7.89 22.95
N ALA A 276 0.07 8.87 23.60
CA ALA A 276 0.81 8.62 24.84
C ALA A 276 -0.10 8.22 26.01
N ASP A 277 -1.37 8.63 25.96
CA ASP A 277 -2.36 8.39 27.03
C ASP A 277 -3.19 7.13 26.76
N ILE A 278 -3.25 6.64 25.51
CA ILE A 278 -4.14 5.56 25.08
C ILE A 278 -3.38 4.23 24.83
N ILE A 279 -2.14 4.30 24.38
CA ILE A 279 -1.27 3.15 24.10
C ILE A 279 -0.52 2.73 25.37
#